data_338ebcc2a63c050fc4c7d408c416924e
#
_entry.id   338ebcc2a63c050fc4c7d408c416924e
#
_cell.length_a   1.000
_cell.length_b   1.000
_cell.length_c   1.000
_cell.angle_alpha   90.00
_cell.angle_beta   90.00
_cell.angle_gamma   90.00
#
_symmetry.space_group_name_H-M   'P 1'
#
loop_
_entity.id
_entity.type
_entity.pdbx_description
1 polymer ?
#
loop_
_entity_poly.entity_id
_entity_poly.type
_entity_poly.pdbx_seq_one_letter_code
_entity_poly.pdbx_strand_id
1 'polypeptide(L)'
;MNKRIIAQDKTVIGIMLERVVHWSHNGEAQPPFLCTPDALEDLAVGYLLTTGRVSSYEQINEIKLGEEGISVLTAGTAGPQLPIDRRLDGLAPLQSNLRISILKLRECADRLTGEESFYGTHRIMLYSPQGEITREDIGRHNAADKVNGAALRRAWDFSQCVMGATGRISLEILFKAAVMGIPVLFSKKYPSDLAGSEAQRLNIAIAGKIQSAGPELSGAVWRITDI
;
A
#
# COMPACT_ATOMS: atom_id res chain seq x y z
N MET A 1 -5.07 17.73 10.87
CA MET A 1 -3.61 18.02 10.91
C MET A 1 -3.00 17.15 12.00
N ASN A 2 -2.48 15.97 11.65
CA ASN A 2 -2.06 14.92 12.61
C ASN A 2 -0.58 15.01 13.01
N LYS A 3 -0.02 16.22 13.04
CA LYS A 3 1.39 16.44 13.30
C LYS A 3 1.56 17.29 14.55
N ARG A 4 2.33 16.81 15.52
CA ARG A 4 2.71 17.58 16.68
C ARG A 4 4.11 18.19 16.42
N ILE A 5 4.21 19.52 16.46
CA ILE A 5 5.48 20.24 16.38
C ILE A 5 5.98 20.43 17.81
N ILE A 6 7.16 19.91 18.11
CA ILE A 6 7.86 20.15 19.37
C ILE A 6 9.05 21.05 19.05
N ALA A 7 9.08 22.23 19.64
CA ALA A 7 10.24 23.12 19.58
C ALA A 7 11.20 22.74 20.71
N GLN A 8 12.41 22.34 20.36
CA GLN A 8 13.52 22.14 21.27
C GLN A 8 14.70 22.98 20.75
N ASP A 9 15.23 23.88 21.54
CA ASP A 9 16.36 24.76 21.20
C ASP A 9 16.26 25.47 19.82
N LYS A 10 15.12 26.13 19.54
CA LYS A 10 14.83 26.81 18.28
C LYS A 10 14.76 25.92 17.03
N THR A 11 14.87 24.61 17.16
CA THR A 11 14.65 23.65 16.07
C THR A 11 13.22 23.14 16.14
N VAL A 12 12.44 23.33 15.08
CA VAL A 12 11.10 22.78 14.98
C VAL A 12 11.22 21.35 14.46
N ILE A 13 10.90 20.35 15.30
CA ILE A 13 10.90 18.95 14.92
C ILE A 13 9.45 18.53 14.68
N GLY A 14 9.13 18.15 13.45
CA GLY A 14 7.86 17.54 13.12
C GLY A 14 7.85 16.06 13.58
N ILE A 15 6.97 15.74 14.53
CA ILE A 15 6.77 14.36 14.99
C ILE A 15 5.44 13.86 14.43
N MET A 16 5.47 12.69 13.77
CA MET A 16 4.24 12.02 13.37
C MET A 16 3.50 11.47 14.58
N LEU A 17 2.18 11.63 14.56
CA LEU A 17 1.33 11.05 15.59
C LEU A 17 1.14 9.55 15.29
N GLU A 18 1.41 8.73 16.29
CA GLU A 18 1.02 7.33 16.34
C GLU A 18 -0.09 7.13 17.35
N ARG A 19 -1.07 6.31 17.03
CA ARG A 19 -2.19 5.95 17.92
C ARG A 19 -2.47 4.46 17.84
N VAL A 20 -2.96 3.93 18.95
CA VAL A 20 -3.66 2.66 19.00
C VAL A 20 -5.10 2.94 18.57
N VAL A 21 -5.49 2.45 17.40
CA VAL A 21 -6.83 2.62 16.86
C VAL A 21 -7.56 1.28 16.96
N HIS A 22 -8.53 1.22 17.88
CA HIS A 22 -9.38 0.04 18.04
C HIS A 22 -10.34 -0.05 16.85
N TRP A 23 -10.71 -1.26 16.48
CA TRP A 23 -11.69 -1.46 15.44
C TRP A 23 -12.41 -2.80 15.57
N SER A 24 -13.60 -2.87 14.98
CA SER A 24 -14.42 -4.07 14.92
C SER A 24 -14.85 -4.37 13.49
N HIS A 25 -15.02 -5.66 13.19
CA HIS A 25 -15.56 -6.16 11.94
C HIS A 25 -16.74 -7.06 12.22
N ASN A 26 -17.91 -6.71 11.70
CA ASN A 26 -19.18 -7.41 11.94
C ASN A 26 -19.47 -7.60 13.45
N GLY A 27 -19.16 -6.59 14.26
CA GLY A 27 -19.35 -6.61 15.71
C GLY A 27 -18.25 -7.32 16.50
N GLU A 28 -17.30 -7.98 15.88
CA GLU A 28 -16.18 -8.64 16.54
C GLU A 28 -14.96 -7.71 16.62
N ALA A 29 -14.42 -7.54 17.85
CA ALA A 29 -13.19 -6.78 18.05
C ALA A 29 -12.01 -7.42 17.32
N GLN A 30 -11.23 -6.60 16.68
CA GLN A 30 -10.03 -7.02 15.93
C GLN A 30 -8.76 -6.49 16.61
N PRO A 31 -7.58 -7.08 16.33
CA PRO A 31 -6.31 -6.53 16.77
C PRO A 31 -6.19 -5.06 16.35
N PRO A 32 -5.82 -4.13 17.24
CA PRO A 32 -5.83 -2.70 16.95
C PRO A 32 -4.77 -2.35 15.91
N PHE A 33 -5.02 -1.28 15.14
CA PHE A 33 -4.00 -0.67 14.30
C PHE A 33 -3.09 0.22 15.13
N LEU A 34 -1.77 0.07 14.96
CA LEU A 34 -0.77 1.05 15.36
C LEU A 34 -0.46 1.90 14.14
N CYS A 35 -1.01 3.09 14.06
CA CYS A 35 -1.00 3.87 12.82
C CYS A 35 -1.01 5.38 13.06
N THR A 36 -0.69 6.13 12.03
CA THR A 36 -1.04 7.56 11.96
C THR A 36 -2.56 7.67 11.86
N PRO A 37 -3.22 8.46 12.77
CA PRO A 37 -4.69 8.47 12.87
C PRO A 37 -5.34 9.37 11.80
N ASP A 38 -5.04 9.13 10.53
CA ASP A 38 -5.66 9.75 9.38
C ASP A 38 -6.08 8.69 8.36
N ALA A 39 -6.98 9.04 7.44
CA ALA A 39 -7.47 8.14 6.40
C ALA A 39 -7.87 6.75 6.96
N LEU A 40 -8.50 6.73 8.14
CA LEU A 40 -8.81 5.49 8.86
C LEU A 40 -9.82 4.61 8.14
N GLU A 41 -10.78 5.21 7.41
CA GLU A 41 -11.68 4.45 6.54
C GLU A 41 -10.90 3.74 5.43
N ASP A 42 -9.97 4.45 4.77
CA ASP A 42 -9.13 3.88 3.74
C ASP A 42 -8.28 2.72 4.31
N LEU A 43 -7.74 2.89 5.55
CA LEU A 43 -6.98 1.84 6.24
C LEU A 43 -7.82 0.59 6.46
N ALA A 44 -9.02 0.73 7.01
CA ALA A 44 -9.90 -0.40 7.30
C ALA A 44 -10.34 -1.12 6.02
N VAL A 45 -10.75 -0.38 4.99
CA VAL A 45 -11.13 -0.93 3.68
C VAL A 45 -9.99 -1.69 3.03
N GLY A 46 -8.81 -1.08 2.96
CA GLY A 46 -7.63 -1.71 2.35
C GLY A 46 -7.17 -2.95 3.13
N TYR A 47 -7.21 -2.91 4.46
CA TYR A 47 -6.88 -4.06 5.30
C TYR A 47 -7.85 -5.23 5.06
N LEU A 48 -9.16 -4.98 5.02
CA LEU A 48 -10.15 -6.03 4.75
C LEU A 48 -9.93 -6.68 3.39
N LEU A 49 -9.62 -5.87 2.36
CA LEU A 49 -9.34 -6.37 1.03
C LEU A 49 -8.04 -7.17 0.98
N THR A 50 -6.94 -6.62 1.48
CA THR A 50 -5.62 -7.28 1.44
C THR A 50 -5.55 -8.51 2.35
N THR A 51 -6.45 -8.65 3.31
CA THR A 51 -6.61 -9.87 4.13
C THR A 51 -7.62 -10.87 3.55
N GLY A 52 -8.25 -10.54 2.41
CA GLY A 52 -9.21 -11.42 1.73
C GLY A 52 -10.56 -11.52 2.43
N ARG A 53 -10.88 -10.59 3.32
CA ARG A 53 -12.18 -10.55 4.03
C ARG A 53 -13.28 -9.94 3.18
N VAL A 54 -12.91 -9.12 2.20
CA VAL A 54 -13.76 -8.63 1.12
C VAL A 54 -12.98 -8.75 -0.19
N SER A 55 -13.67 -8.87 -1.31
CA SER A 55 -13.10 -8.88 -2.66
C SER A 55 -13.45 -7.63 -3.46
N SER A 56 -14.42 -6.85 -2.99
CA SER A 56 -14.83 -5.60 -3.64
C SER A 56 -15.44 -4.64 -2.61
N TYR A 57 -15.58 -3.37 -3.00
CA TYR A 57 -16.11 -2.33 -2.11
C TYR A 57 -17.62 -2.51 -1.84
N GLU A 58 -18.36 -3.08 -2.78
CA GLU A 58 -19.81 -3.34 -2.66
C GLU A 58 -20.16 -4.31 -1.53
N GLN A 59 -19.17 -5.10 -1.05
CA GLN A 59 -19.34 -5.96 0.10
C GLN A 59 -19.31 -5.21 1.45
N ILE A 60 -18.90 -3.94 1.43
CA ILE A 60 -18.86 -3.11 2.64
C ILE A 60 -20.18 -2.37 2.77
N ASN A 61 -20.97 -2.76 3.77
CA ASN A 61 -22.29 -2.20 4.01
C ASN A 61 -22.23 -0.88 4.78
N GLU A 62 -21.28 -0.78 5.73
CA GLU A 62 -21.18 0.40 6.58
C GLU A 62 -19.76 0.55 7.14
N ILE A 63 -19.29 1.80 7.25
CA ILE A 63 -18.08 2.18 7.99
C ILE A 63 -18.47 3.33 8.92
N LYS A 64 -18.22 3.16 10.21
CA LYS A 64 -18.43 4.21 11.22
C LYS A 64 -17.11 4.56 11.89
N LEU A 65 -16.79 5.85 11.92
CA LEU A 65 -15.72 6.40 12.74
C LEU A 65 -16.34 7.00 14.00
N GLY A 66 -15.90 6.57 15.16
CA GLY A 66 -16.32 7.06 16.45
C GLY A 66 -15.17 7.35 17.39
N GLU A 67 -15.47 7.84 18.59
CA GLU A 67 -14.45 8.11 19.62
C GLU A 67 -13.72 6.82 20.07
N GLU A 68 -14.40 5.68 20.01
CA GLU A 68 -13.87 4.36 20.40
C GLU A 68 -13.09 3.68 19.26
N GLY A 69 -13.10 4.23 18.03
CA GLY A 69 -12.39 3.66 16.89
C GLY A 69 -13.23 3.48 15.65
N ILE A 70 -12.98 2.38 14.92
CA ILE A 70 -13.63 2.10 13.63
C ILE A 70 -14.54 0.89 13.76
N SER A 71 -15.77 0.98 13.24
CA SER A 71 -16.64 -0.17 13.05
C SER A 71 -16.91 -0.38 11.56
N VAL A 72 -16.74 -1.61 11.09
CA VAL A 72 -17.00 -1.98 9.70
C VAL A 72 -17.99 -3.15 9.66
N LEU A 73 -19.04 -3.00 8.86
CA LEU A 73 -19.98 -4.08 8.56
C LEU A 73 -19.84 -4.48 7.10
N THR A 74 -19.70 -5.78 6.85
CA THR A 74 -19.61 -6.35 5.50
C THR A 74 -20.70 -7.40 5.26
N ALA A 75 -21.01 -7.63 3.99
CA ALA A 75 -21.86 -8.74 3.58
C ALA A 75 -21.11 -10.06 3.78
N GLY A 76 -21.71 -11.00 4.52
CA GLY A 76 -21.14 -12.33 4.80
C GLY A 76 -20.22 -12.36 6.02
N THR A 77 -19.86 -13.59 6.42
CA THR A 77 -18.91 -13.84 7.50
C THR A 77 -17.50 -13.98 6.92
N ALA A 78 -16.56 -13.21 7.44
CA ALA A 78 -15.16 -13.40 7.08
C ALA A 78 -14.68 -14.77 7.57
N GLY A 79 -14.14 -15.56 6.69
CA GLY A 79 -13.40 -16.75 7.05
C GLY A 79 -12.15 -16.42 7.88
N PRO A 80 -11.52 -17.41 8.54
CA PRO A 80 -10.30 -17.19 9.30
C PRO A 80 -9.21 -16.63 8.39
N GLN A 81 -8.44 -15.67 8.90
CA GLN A 81 -7.30 -15.12 8.17
C GLN A 81 -6.20 -16.19 8.07
N LEU A 82 -5.93 -16.65 6.86
CA LEU A 82 -4.83 -17.57 6.62
C LEU A 82 -3.48 -16.86 6.77
N PRO A 83 -2.41 -17.57 7.17
CA PRO A 83 -1.04 -17.07 7.11
C PRO A 83 -0.66 -16.60 5.72
N ILE A 84 0.28 -15.64 5.63
CA ILE A 84 0.64 -14.99 4.36
C ILE A 84 1.18 -15.96 3.31
N ASP A 85 1.97 -16.96 3.71
CA ASP A 85 2.50 -18.01 2.84
C ASP A 85 1.36 -18.79 2.17
N ARG A 86 0.36 -19.24 2.94
CA ARG A 86 -0.81 -19.94 2.42
C ARG A 86 -1.65 -19.10 1.47
N ARG A 87 -1.77 -17.82 1.77
CA ARG A 87 -2.50 -16.89 0.88
C ARG A 87 -1.71 -16.59 -0.40
N LEU A 88 -0.38 -16.50 -0.28
CA LEU A 88 0.51 -16.28 -1.41
C LEU A 88 0.48 -17.44 -2.39
N ASP A 89 0.53 -18.70 -1.89
CA ASP A 89 0.47 -19.92 -2.68
C ASP A 89 -0.81 -20.02 -3.54
N GLY A 90 -1.91 -19.45 -3.05
CA GLY A 90 -3.20 -19.39 -3.76
C GLY A 90 -3.30 -18.34 -4.86
N LEU A 91 -2.32 -17.44 -5.00
CA LEU A 91 -2.35 -16.37 -6.00
C LEU A 91 -1.85 -16.88 -7.36
N ALA A 92 -2.67 -16.68 -8.40
CA ALA A 92 -2.29 -16.88 -9.79
C ALA A 92 -1.42 -15.73 -10.32
N PRO A 93 -0.57 -15.96 -11.35
CA PRO A 93 0.15 -14.90 -12.04
C PRO A 93 -0.81 -13.85 -12.61
N LEU A 94 -0.49 -12.57 -12.44
CA LEU A 94 -1.33 -11.47 -12.90
C LEU A 94 -1.45 -11.42 -14.42
N GLN A 95 -2.67 -11.20 -14.87
CA GLN A 95 -3.02 -11.00 -16.27
C GLN A 95 -3.23 -9.50 -16.53
N SER A 96 -2.15 -8.79 -16.84
CA SER A 96 -2.18 -7.36 -17.18
C SER A 96 -1.22 -7.10 -18.33
N ASN A 97 -1.60 -6.21 -19.24
CA ASN A 97 -0.77 -5.76 -20.35
C ASN A 97 -0.07 -4.44 -20.04
N LEU A 98 -0.13 -3.94 -18.79
CA LEU A 98 0.51 -2.69 -18.40
C LEU A 98 2.00 -2.75 -18.69
N ARG A 99 2.47 -1.73 -19.42
CA ARG A 99 3.88 -1.39 -19.60
C ARG A 99 4.09 0.07 -19.24
N ILE A 100 5.23 0.38 -18.66
CA ILE A 100 5.57 1.74 -18.23
C ILE A 100 7.05 2.00 -18.43
N SER A 101 7.40 3.20 -18.88
CA SER A 101 8.81 3.56 -19.03
C SER A 101 9.50 3.78 -17.69
N ILE A 102 10.79 3.47 -17.62
CA ILE A 102 11.62 3.74 -16.44
C ILE A 102 11.61 5.24 -16.09
N LEU A 103 11.55 6.11 -17.10
CA LEU A 103 11.48 7.55 -16.91
C LEU A 103 10.19 7.95 -16.19
N LYS A 104 9.06 7.35 -16.55
CA LYS A 104 7.79 7.61 -15.88
C LYS A 104 7.78 7.12 -14.41
N LEU A 105 8.41 5.98 -14.14
CA LEU A 105 8.59 5.50 -12.77
C LEU A 105 9.45 6.48 -11.93
N ARG A 106 10.50 7.06 -12.53
CA ARG A 106 11.33 8.09 -11.87
C ARG A 106 10.54 9.35 -11.57
N GLU A 107 9.74 9.86 -12.53
CA GLU A 107 8.84 11.00 -12.29
C GLU A 107 7.88 10.72 -11.12
N CYS A 108 7.30 9.52 -11.07
CA CYS A 108 6.44 9.12 -9.94
C CYS A 108 7.22 9.08 -8.63
N ALA A 109 8.46 8.60 -8.63
CA ALA A 109 9.31 8.54 -7.44
C ALA A 109 9.70 9.94 -6.94
N ASP A 110 9.89 10.91 -7.83
CA ASP A 110 10.16 12.30 -7.46
C ASP A 110 8.94 12.93 -6.77
N ARG A 111 7.73 12.72 -7.34
CA ARG A 111 6.50 13.20 -6.71
C ARG A 111 6.21 12.50 -5.38
N LEU A 112 6.48 11.21 -5.29
CA LEU A 112 6.28 10.45 -4.05
C LEU A 112 7.10 11.01 -2.89
N THR A 113 8.28 11.56 -3.15
CA THR A 113 9.14 12.10 -2.10
C THR A 113 8.80 13.49 -1.65
N GLY A 114 8.18 14.33 -2.46
CA GLY A 114 7.76 15.70 -2.18
C GLY A 114 8.46 16.43 -1.04
N GLU A 115 8.39 17.73 -0.99
CA GLU A 115 9.08 18.56 0.05
C GLU A 115 8.59 18.34 1.48
N GLU A 116 7.44 17.69 1.68
CA GLU A 116 6.77 17.53 2.98
C GLU A 116 6.87 16.12 3.61
N SER A 117 7.79 15.27 3.16
CA SER A 117 7.93 13.96 3.81
C SER A 117 8.63 14.07 5.16
N PHE A 118 8.00 13.58 6.23
CA PHE A 118 8.59 13.55 7.56
C PHE A 118 9.60 12.40 7.69
N TYR A 119 10.70 12.67 8.41
CA TYR A 119 11.62 11.60 8.79
C TYR A 119 10.88 10.55 9.64
N GLY A 120 11.05 9.28 9.27
CA GLY A 120 10.47 8.15 10.02
C GLY A 120 9.09 7.69 9.57
N THR A 121 8.53 8.27 8.51
CA THR A 121 7.26 7.82 7.92
C THR A 121 7.47 7.10 6.60
N HIS A 122 6.45 6.35 6.20
CA HIS A 122 6.39 5.66 4.93
C HIS A 122 5.28 6.24 4.06
N ARG A 123 5.62 6.54 2.81
CA ARG A 123 4.63 6.94 1.80
C ARG A 123 4.49 5.84 0.77
N ILE A 124 3.24 5.56 0.43
CA ILE A 124 2.87 4.69 -0.69
C ILE A 124 2.00 5.51 -1.64
N MET A 125 2.26 5.34 -2.93
CA MET A 125 1.51 5.97 -4.00
C MET A 125 0.92 4.90 -4.91
N LEU A 126 -0.27 5.14 -5.45
CA LEU A 126 -0.76 4.52 -6.66
C LEU A 126 -0.83 5.57 -7.76
N TYR A 127 -0.31 5.20 -8.93
CA TYR A 127 -0.39 5.98 -10.17
C TYR A 127 -1.10 5.15 -11.23
N SER A 128 -2.02 5.75 -11.95
CA SER A 128 -2.73 5.14 -13.09
C SER A 128 -3.19 6.24 -14.07
N PRO A 129 -3.76 5.89 -15.23
CA PRO A 129 -4.42 6.86 -16.10
C PRO A 129 -5.56 7.64 -15.42
N GLN A 130 -6.15 7.11 -14.36
CA GLN A 130 -7.20 7.75 -13.56
C GLN A 130 -6.67 8.84 -12.61
N GLY A 131 -5.35 8.91 -12.39
CA GLY A 131 -4.71 9.90 -11.54
C GLY A 131 -3.67 9.33 -10.59
N GLU A 132 -3.52 9.98 -9.44
CA GLU A 132 -2.56 9.64 -8.41
C GLU A 132 -3.20 9.71 -7.02
N ILE A 133 -2.91 8.74 -6.19
CA ILE A 133 -3.29 8.69 -4.77
C ILE A 133 -2.03 8.42 -3.96
N THR A 134 -1.73 9.26 -2.98
CA THR A 134 -0.64 9.03 -2.03
C THR A 134 -1.20 8.98 -0.61
N ARG A 135 -0.68 8.05 0.19
CA ARG A 135 -0.95 7.94 1.63
C ARG A 135 0.34 7.77 2.39
N GLU A 136 0.33 8.29 3.60
CA GLU A 136 1.46 8.26 4.52
C GLU A 136 1.06 7.62 5.84
N ASP A 137 1.96 6.84 6.43
CA ASP A 137 1.78 6.24 7.75
C ASP A 137 3.15 5.98 8.39
N ILE A 138 3.20 5.87 9.71
CA ILE A 138 4.38 5.42 10.45
C ILE A 138 4.72 3.97 10.09
N GLY A 139 3.71 3.15 9.76
CA GLY A 139 3.83 1.77 9.30
C GLY A 139 3.67 1.66 7.78
N ARG A 140 4.68 1.12 7.07
CA ARG A 140 4.60 0.96 5.60
C ARG A 140 3.41 0.07 5.16
N HIS A 141 3.02 -0.91 5.98
CA HIS A 141 1.90 -1.80 5.68
C HIS A 141 0.56 -1.07 5.78
N ASN A 142 0.42 -0.19 6.77
CA ASN A 142 -0.75 0.67 6.91
C ASN A 142 -0.84 1.68 5.74
N ALA A 143 0.30 2.28 5.35
CA ALA A 143 0.32 3.18 4.19
C ALA A 143 -0.13 2.47 2.91
N ALA A 144 0.26 1.19 2.71
CA ALA A 144 -0.20 0.38 1.59
C ALA A 144 -1.70 0.07 1.68
N ASP A 145 -2.21 -0.29 2.85
CA ASP A 145 -3.65 -0.51 3.01
C ASP A 145 -4.43 0.79 2.80
N LYS A 146 -3.98 1.91 3.34
CA LYS A 146 -4.63 3.21 3.11
C LYS A 146 -4.74 3.56 1.62
N VAL A 147 -3.67 3.40 0.85
CA VAL A 147 -3.69 3.75 -0.57
C VAL A 147 -4.57 2.78 -1.37
N ASN A 148 -4.53 1.48 -1.04
CA ASN A 148 -5.36 0.46 -1.66
C ASN A 148 -6.86 0.69 -1.35
N GLY A 149 -7.20 0.98 -0.10
CA GLY A 149 -8.56 1.29 0.29
C GLY A 149 -9.09 2.56 -0.40
N ALA A 150 -8.27 3.61 -0.49
CA ALA A 150 -8.63 4.83 -1.19
C ALA A 150 -8.90 4.61 -2.68
N ALA A 151 -8.13 3.75 -3.34
CA ALA A 151 -8.32 3.41 -4.74
C ALA A 151 -9.55 2.52 -4.95
N LEU A 152 -9.77 1.53 -4.06
CA LEU A 152 -10.95 0.68 -4.10
C LEU A 152 -12.25 1.49 -3.98
N ARG A 153 -12.31 2.41 -3.02
CA ARG A 153 -13.46 3.32 -2.83
C ARG A 153 -13.74 4.23 -4.02
N ARG A 154 -12.76 4.42 -4.90
CA ARG A 154 -12.86 5.21 -6.14
C ARG A 154 -13.04 4.35 -7.38
N ALA A 155 -13.25 3.04 -7.21
CA ALA A 155 -13.39 2.07 -8.30
C ALA A 155 -12.26 2.12 -9.33
N TRP A 156 -11.00 2.24 -8.87
CA TRP A 156 -9.85 2.23 -9.76
C TRP A 156 -9.61 0.84 -10.34
N ASP A 157 -9.20 0.79 -11.61
CA ASP A 157 -8.71 -0.42 -12.26
C ASP A 157 -7.26 -0.69 -11.82
N PHE A 158 -7.09 -1.59 -10.87
CA PHE A 158 -5.77 -1.93 -10.32
C PHE A 158 -4.85 -2.57 -11.36
N SER A 159 -5.38 -3.22 -12.39
CA SER A 159 -4.58 -3.80 -13.49
C SER A 159 -3.82 -2.74 -14.30
N GLN A 160 -4.22 -1.49 -14.19
CA GLN A 160 -3.61 -0.31 -14.82
C GLN A 160 -2.83 0.55 -13.81
N CYS A 161 -2.65 0.06 -12.57
CA CYS A 161 -1.96 0.81 -11.53
C CYS A 161 -0.48 0.43 -11.41
N VAL A 162 0.28 1.40 -10.97
CA VAL A 162 1.67 1.24 -10.50
C VAL A 162 1.73 1.65 -9.04
N MET A 163 2.33 0.82 -8.18
CA MET A 163 2.52 1.12 -6.76
C MET A 163 3.96 1.58 -6.49
N GLY A 164 4.12 2.76 -5.92
CA GLY A 164 5.39 3.32 -5.49
C GLY A 164 5.54 3.35 -3.97
N ALA A 165 6.74 3.08 -3.46
CA ALA A 165 7.04 3.10 -2.03
C ALA A 165 8.33 3.88 -1.71
N THR A 166 8.34 4.66 -0.63
CA THR A 166 9.58 5.25 -0.09
C THR A 166 10.42 4.20 0.65
N GLY A 167 9.77 3.20 1.24
CA GLY A 167 10.39 2.06 1.93
C GLY A 167 10.67 0.88 1.00
N ARG A 168 11.30 -0.16 1.55
CA ARG A 168 11.59 -1.41 0.82
C ARG A 168 10.31 -2.14 0.38
N ILE A 169 10.34 -2.75 -0.80
CA ILE A 169 9.34 -3.73 -1.20
C ILE A 169 9.71 -5.05 -0.52
N SER A 170 8.97 -5.38 0.54
CA SER A 170 9.04 -6.69 1.21
C SER A 170 8.00 -7.64 0.60
N LEU A 171 8.10 -8.94 0.95
CA LEU A 171 7.10 -9.93 0.53
C LEU A 171 5.66 -9.48 0.84
N GLU A 172 5.45 -8.89 2.01
CA GLU A 172 4.10 -8.44 2.41
C GLU A 172 3.58 -7.27 1.57
N ILE A 173 4.45 -6.31 1.19
CA ILE A 173 4.07 -5.23 0.27
C ILE A 173 3.77 -5.80 -1.13
N LEU A 174 4.61 -6.72 -1.62
CA LEU A 174 4.35 -7.43 -2.87
C LEU A 174 3.01 -8.19 -2.81
N PHE A 175 2.75 -8.91 -1.71
CA PHE A 175 1.51 -9.63 -1.51
C PHE A 175 0.28 -8.71 -1.58
N LYS A 176 0.33 -7.55 -0.89
CA LYS A 176 -0.76 -6.56 -0.94
C LYS A 176 -1.02 -6.06 -2.38
N ALA A 177 0.05 -5.81 -3.14
CA ALA A 177 -0.07 -5.43 -4.55
C ALA A 177 -0.64 -6.56 -5.41
N ALA A 178 -0.20 -7.81 -5.18
CA ALA A 178 -0.67 -8.98 -5.93
C ALA A 178 -2.15 -9.26 -5.71
N VAL A 179 -2.63 -9.19 -4.46
CA VAL A 179 -4.07 -9.35 -4.13
C VAL A 179 -4.92 -8.29 -4.84
N MET A 180 -4.40 -7.07 -4.96
CA MET A 180 -5.07 -5.98 -5.67
C MET A 180 -5.01 -6.12 -7.20
N GLY A 181 -4.13 -6.95 -7.73
CA GLY A 181 -3.90 -7.06 -9.17
C GLY A 181 -2.98 -5.98 -9.74
N ILE A 182 -2.12 -5.37 -8.92
CA ILE A 182 -1.19 -4.31 -9.34
C ILE A 182 0.07 -4.92 -9.97
N PRO A 183 0.34 -4.70 -11.28
CA PRO A 183 1.37 -5.43 -12.00
C PRO A 183 2.79 -4.83 -11.92
N VAL A 184 2.93 -3.59 -11.45
CA VAL A 184 4.23 -2.90 -11.40
C VAL A 184 4.41 -2.20 -10.06
N LEU A 185 5.57 -2.44 -9.42
CA LEU A 185 5.99 -1.76 -8.20
C LEU A 185 7.31 -1.03 -8.43
N PHE A 186 7.48 0.10 -7.75
CA PHE A 186 8.80 0.74 -7.66
C PHE A 186 9.11 1.19 -6.23
N SER A 187 10.40 1.31 -5.93
CA SER A 187 10.86 1.78 -4.62
C SER A 187 12.17 2.56 -4.72
N LYS A 188 12.38 3.50 -3.79
CA LYS A 188 13.67 4.15 -3.58
C LYS A 188 14.72 3.23 -2.92
N LYS A 189 14.28 2.09 -2.37
CA LYS A 189 15.12 1.10 -1.68
C LYS A 189 15.16 -0.22 -2.47
N TYR A 190 16.04 -1.12 -2.08
CA TYR A 190 16.06 -2.48 -2.62
C TYR A 190 14.78 -3.25 -2.27
N PRO A 191 14.29 -4.14 -3.16
CA PRO A 191 13.35 -5.18 -2.76
C PRO A 191 14.07 -6.19 -1.84
N SER A 192 13.29 -6.99 -1.09
CA SER A 192 13.85 -8.20 -0.48
C SER A 192 14.04 -9.29 -1.55
N ASP A 193 14.96 -10.22 -1.29
CA ASP A 193 15.22 -11.39 -2.16
C ASP A 193 13.94 -12.21 -2.40
N LEU A 194 13.19 -12.48 -1.34
CA LEU A 194 11.93 -13.21 -1.40
C LEU A 194 10.85 -12.44 -2.19
N ALA A 195 10.78 -11.11 -2.07
CA ALA A 195 9.88 -10.32 -2.89
C ALA A 195 10.27 -10.37 -4.38
N GLY A 196 11.57 -10.34 -4.69
CA GLY A 196 12.06 -10.45 -6.07
C GLY A 196 11.72 -11.80 -6.71
N SER A 197 11.92 -12.91 -6.00
CA SER A 197 11.61 -14.26 -6.50
C SER A 197 10.09 -14.47 -6.70
N GLU A 198 9.28 -14.06 -5.73
CA GLU A 198 7.82 -14.17 -5.83
C GLU A 198 7.22 -13.25 -6.88
N ALA A 199 7.82 -12.08 -7.13
CA ALA A 199 7.41 -11.19 -8.21
C ALA A 199 7.48 -11.86 -9.59
N GLN A 200 8.52 -12.70 -9.81
CA GLN A 200 8.63 -13.49 -11.04
C GLN A 200 7.47 -14.48 -11.18
N ARG A 201 7.15 -15.23 -10.13
CA ARG A 201 6.05 -16.19 -10.12
C ARG A 201 4.69 -15.53 -10.35
N LEU A 202 4.49 -14.36 -9.75
CA LEU A 202 3.24 -13.60 -9.81
C LEU A 202 3.12 -12.71 -11.06
N ASN A 203 4.10 -12.71 -11.96
CA ASN A 203 4.13 -11.86 -13.15
C ASN A 203 4.00 -10.36 -12.81
N ILE A 204 4.72 -9.93 -11.75
CA ILE A 204 4.80 -8.54 -11.29
C ILE A 204 6.21 -8.02 -11.55
N ALA A 205 6.34 -6.78 -12.00
CA ALA A 205 7.64 -6.11 -12.14
C ALA A 205 7.95 -5.30 -10.87
N ILE A 206 9.22 -5.33 -10.43
CA ILE A 206 9.72 -4.47 -9.35
C ILE A 206 10.93 -3.69 -9.87
N ALA A 207 10.89 -2.35 -9.70
CA ALA A 207 12.04 -1.47 -9.90
C ALA A 207 12.50 -0.91 -8.55
N GLY A 208 13.50 -1.54 -7.95
CA GLY A 208 14.18 -1.07 -6.75
C GLY A 208 15.22 0.00 -7.05
N LYS A 209 15.59 0.83 -6.05
CA LYS A 209 16.54 1.95 -6.23
C LYS A 209 16.26 2.80 -7.46
N ILE A 210 15.00 3.07 -7.73
CA ILE A 210 14.52 3.66 -8.99
C ILE A 210 15.23 4.96 -9.38
N GLN A 211 15.69 5.75 -8.40
CA GLN A 211 16.41 7.01 -8.64
C GLN A 211 17.92 6.84 -8.85
N SER A 212 18.47 5.62 -8.75
CA SER A 212 19.89 5.37 -9.06
C SER A 212 20.12 5.29 -10.57
N ALA A 213 21.39 5.45 -10.99
CA ALA A 213 21.79 5.29 -12.39
C ALA A 213 21.49 3.86 -12.91
N GLY A 214 21.63 2.84 -12.03
CA GLY A 214 21.30 1.44 -12.31
C GLY A 214 20.23 0.95 -11.33
N PRO A 215 18.95 1.07 -11.66
CA PRO A 215 17.89 0.54 -10.81
C PRO A 215 17.96 -1.00 -10.75
N GLU A 216 17.55 -1.57 -9.62
CA GLU A 216 17.46 -3.02 -9.44
C GLU A 216 16.12 -3.52 -9.96
N LEU A 217 16.14 -4.29 -11.04
CA LEU A 217 14.94 -4.82 -11.68
C LEU A 217 14.76 -6.30 -11.35
N SER A 218 13.56 -6.70 -10.98
CA SER A 218 13.19 -8.09 -10.72
C SER A 218 11.77 -8.41 -11.15
N GLY A 219 11.44 -9.70 -11.21
CA GLY A 219 10.13 -10.16 -11.64
C GLY A 219 9.89 -10.01 -13.15
N ALA A 220 8.69 -9.61 -13.53
CA ALA A 220 8.25 -9.43 -14.92
C ALA A 220 8.85 -8.15 -15.56
N VAL A 221 10.16 -8.08 -15.68
CA VAL A 221 10.93 -6.90 -16.15
C VAL A 221 10.47 -6.38 -17.51
N TRP A 222 9.90 -7.22 -18.36
CA TRP A 222 9.34 -6.83 -19.66
C TRP A 222 8.25 -5.75 -19.60
N ARG A 223 7.68 -5.52 -18.40
CA ARG A 223 6.71 -4.44 -18.15
C ARG A 223 7.35 -3.07 -18.04
N ILE A 224 8.67 -3.01 -17.84
CA ILE A 224 9.41 -1.76 -17.72
C ILE A 224 10.13 -1.52 -19.04
N THR A 225 9.86 -0.38 -19.69
CA THR A 225 10.44 -0.01 -20.96
C THR A 225 11.48 1.10 -20.81
N ASP A 226 12.28 1.33 -21.87
CA ASP A 226 13.29 2.40 -21.96
C ASP A 226 14.34 2.34 -20.83
N ILE A 227 14.79 1.10 -20.50
CA ILE A 227 15.77 0.79 -19.46
C ILE A 227 17.17 1.24 -19.92
#